data_1ebd22ee9db2ff4e68bd257b590bd895
#
_entry.id   1ebd22ee9db2ff4e68bd257b590bd895
#
_cell.length_a   1.000
_cell.length_b   1.000
_cell.length_c   1.000
_cell.angle_alpha   90.00
_cell.angle_beta   90.00
_cell.angle_gamma   90.00
#
_symmetry.space_group_name_H-M   'P 1'
#
loop_
_entity.id
_entity.type
_entity.pdbx_description
1 polymer ?
#
loop_
_entity_poly.entity_id
_entity_poly.type
_entity_poly.pdbx_seq_one_letter_code
_entity_poly.pdbx_strand_id
1 'polypeptide(L)'
;MLKMLFPLAVEATKSGDKVSQGASQIAEGASQIAEGASQAAEEFVDGANKALENNQIVSNLKQWTGEGALEKLWEHLPSIIIAVLTLVLGFILAKAVAKLVVKGMRKRGMDPSVYRFVETIVKVMIMVVVVISALSSLGVNISSFIAALASVGVAIGLGLQNSVSQFASGIMIIFNKPFKKGDFVEIKGVSGSVSEINIMYTVLLSPDNKRIIMPNSDITSNHIINYSAEENRRCDLTFSISYADDISKAKSIVLSQVAQLETVLNDPEPVVLVSAQEASSVQLTLRCWCLNDNYWDVYFSLQENIKLAFDENNISIPFNQLDVHVINE
;
A
#
# COMPACT_ATOMS: atom_id res chain seq x y z
N MET A 1 -31.51 18.03 -19.40
CA MET A 1 -31.11 17.69 -18.01
C MET A 1 -31.14 16.18 -17.71
N LEU A 2 -32.07 15.39 -18.27
CA LEU A 2 -32.16 13.94 -18.00
C LEU A 2 -31.10 13.07 -18.71
N LYS A 3 -30.51 13.51 -19.83
CA LYS A 3 -29.49 12.75 -20.61
C LYS A 3 -28.05 12.85 -20.05
N MET A 4 -27.77 13.76 -19.10
CA MET A 4 -26.44 13.89 -18.45
C MET A 4 -26.34 13.10 -17.13
N LEU A 5 -27.46 12.64 -16.58
CA LEU A 5 -27.47 11.87 -15.32
C LEU A 5 -27.30 10.35 -15.54
N PHE A 6 -27.54 9.86 -16.76
CA PHE A 6 -27.46 8.43 -17.08
C PHE A 6 -26.03 7.85 -17.05
N PRO A 7 -24.97 8.53 -17.53
CA PRO A 7 -23.60 7.99 -17.40
C PRO A 7 -23.09 7.96 -15.97
N LEU A 8 -23.42 8.96 -15.14
CA LEU A 8 -23.04 9.02 -13.73
C LEU A 8 -23.73 7.96 -12.88
N ALA A 9 -24.98 7.61 -13.17
CA ALA A 9 -25.70 6.54 -12.49
C ALA A 9 -25.15 5.16 -12.85
N VAL A 10 -24.71 4.95 -14.11
CA VAL A 10 -24.10 3.69 -14.55
C VAL A 10 -22.68 3.52 -13.99
N GLU A 11 -21.92 4.60 -13.81
CA GLU A 11 -20.61 4.56 -13.16
C GLU A 11 -20.72 4.34 -11.66
N ALA A 12 -21.71 4.94 -11.00
CA ALA A 12 -21.98 4.73 -9.58
C ALA A 12 -22.45 3.28 -9.29
N THR A 13 -23.25 2.68 -10.17
CA THR A 13 -23.65 1.27 -10.06
C THR A 13 -22.48 0.33 -10.30
N LYS A 14 -21.60 0.60 -11.27
CA LYS A 14 -20.36 -0.19 -11.49
C LYS A 14 -19.37 -0.08 -10.33
N SER A 15 -19.30 1.06 -9.65
CA SER A 15 -18.48 1.23 -8.44
C SER A 15 -19.10 0.49 -7.25
N GLY A 16 -20.42 0.52 -7.10
CA GLY A 16 -21.16 -0.23 -6.09
C GLY A 16 -21.00 -1.74 -6.26
N ASP A 17 -21.06 -2.25 -7.48
CA ASP A 17 -20.88 -3.68 -7.78
C ASP A 17 -19.44 -4.16 -7.49
N LYS A 18 -18.43 -3.35 -7.77
CA LYS A 18 -17.04 -3.69 -7.43
C LYS A 18 -16.79 -3.69 -5.92
N VAL A 19 -17.40 -2.77 -5.19
CA VAL A 19 -17.32 -2.73 -3.71
C VAL A 19 -18.09 -3.91 -3.10
N SER A 20 -19.26 -4.26 -3.65
CA SER A 20 -20.03 -5.43 -3.18
C SER A 20 -19.32 -6.75 -3.52
N GLN A 21 -18.69 -6.87 -4.69
CA GLN A 21 -17.86 -8.02 -5.06
C GLN A 21 -16.60 -8.14 -4.18
N GLY A 22 -15.94 -7.03 -3.87
CA GLY A 22 -14.82 -7.02 -2.93
C GLY A 22 -15.24 -7.41 -1.52
N ALA A 23 -16.39 -6.93 -1.05
CA ALA A 23 -16.94 -7.29 0.25
C ALA A 23 -17.37 -8.76 0.31
N SER A 24 -17.95 -9.31 -0.76
CA SER A 24 -18.32 -10.72 -0.82
C SER A 24 -17.09 -11.63 -0.86
N GLN A 25 -16.03 -11.26 -1.60
CA GLN A 25 -14.78 -12.01 -1.61
C GLN A 25 -14.07 -12.00 -0.24
N ILE A 26 -14.11 -10.86 0.46
CA ILE A 26 -13.57 -10.76 1.83
C ILE A 26 -14.40 -11.62 2.80
N ALA A 27 -15.74 -11.60 2.69
CA ALA A 27 -16.62 -12.41 3.51
C ALA A 27 -16.43 -13.91 3.23
N GLU A 28 -16.27 -14.29 1.96
CA GLU A 28 -16.01 -15.67 1.53
C GLU A 28 -14.62 -16.14 2.00
N GLY A 29 -13.61 -15.30 1.88
CA GLY A 29 -12.28 -15.56 2.45
C GLY A 29 -12.29 -15.68 3.97
N ALA A 30 -13.04 -14.85 4.67
CA ALA A 30 -13.21 -14.93 6.12
C ALA A 30 -13.97 -16.19 6.54
N SER A 31 -14.99 -16.62 5.77
CA SER A 31 -15.70 -17.87 5.99
C SER A 31 -14.81 -19.09 5.78
N GLN A 32 -14.00 -19.12 4.71
CA GLN A 32 -13.06 -20.19 4.46
C GLN A 32 -11.96 -20.28 5.54
N ILE A 33 -11.51 -19.14 6.05
CA ILE A 33 -10.55 -19.10 7.18
C ILE A 33 -11.21 -19.62 8.46
N ALA A 34 -12.47 -19.24 8.73
CA ALA A 34 -13.21 -19.73 9.89
C ALA A 34 -13.49 -21.22 9.82
N GLU A 35 -13.88 -21.74 8.66
CA GLU A 35 -14.06 -23.19 8.42
C GLU A 35 -12.73 -23.95 8.54
N GLY A 36 -11.65 -23.44 7.94
CA GLY A 36 -10.32 -24.03 8.07
C GLY A 36 -9.81 -24.05 9.51
N ALA A 37 -10.04 -22.98 10.27
CA ALA A 37 -9.70 -22.91 11.70
C ALA A 37 -10.57 -23.86 12.53
N SER A 38 -11.85 -24.00 12.22
CA SER A 38 -12.75 -24.96 12.89
C SER A 38 -12.34 -26.43 12.61
N GLN A 39 -12.04 -26.75 11.35
CA GLN A 39 -11.56 -28.09 10.99
C GLN A 39 -10.22 -28.42 11.63
N ALA A 40 -9.28 -27.46 11.67
CA ALA A 40 -8.01 -27.64 12.35
C ALA A 40 -8.18 -27.81 13.87
N ALA A 41 -9.14 -27.14 14.47
CA ALA A 41 -9.46 -27.29 15.89
C ALA A 41 -10.11 -28.66 16.17
N GLU A 42 -11.00 -29.14 15.32
CA GLU A 42 -11.60 -30.45 15.43
C GLU A 42 -10.56 -31.58 15.22
N GLU A 43 -9.69 -31.48 14.22
CA GLU A 43 -8.58 -32.41 14.02
C GLU A 43 -7.60 -32.41 15.21
N PHE A 44 -7.36 -31.23 15.81
CA PHE A 44 -6.53 -31.13 17.01
C PHE A 44 -7.17 -31.81 18.21
N VAL A 45 -8.48 -31.60 18.44
CA VAL A 45 -9.23 -32.22 19.52
C VAL A 45 -9.33 -33.75 19.31
N ASP A 46 -9.58 -34.18 18.08
CA ASP A 46 -9.66 -35.61 17.72
C ASP A 46 -8.28 -36.29 17.83
N GLY A 47 -7.23 -35.59 17.39
CA GLY A 47 -5.84 -36.03 17.58
C GLY A 47 -5.43 -36.11 19.06
N ALA A 48 -5.84 -35.13 19.86
CA ALA A 48 -5.61 -35.12 21.30
C ALA A 48 -6.40 -36.22 22.01
N ASN A 49 -7.67 -36.42 21.63
CA ASN A 49 -8.52 -37.50 22.16
C ASN A 49 -7.98 -38.90 21.74
N LYS A 50 -7.57 -39.10 20.49
CA LYS A 50 -6.90 -40.32 20.07
C LYS A 50 -5.58 -40.56 20.77
N ALA A 51 -4.82 -39.51 21.09
CA ALA A 51 -3.59 -39.64 21.89
C ALA A 51 -3.90 -40.00 23.36
N LEU A 52 -5.04 -39.56 23.86
CA LEU A 52 -5.53 -39.91 25.22
C LEU A 52 -6.20 -41.28 25.25
N GLU A 53 -6.98 -41.64 24.21
CA GLU A 53 -7.63 -42.95 24.08
C GLU A 53 -6.65 -44.08 23.73
N ASN A 54 -5.61 -43.79 22.95
CA ASN A 54 -4.50 -44.70 22.81
C ASN A 54 -3.75 -44.76 24.16
N ASN A 55 -4.24 -45.63 24.97
CA ASN A 55 -3.88 -46.02 26.35
C ASN A 55 -2.35 -46.25 26.58
N GLN A 56 -1.49 -45.70 25.70
CA GLN A 56 -0.03 -45.82 25.84
C GLN A 56 0.47 -45.05 27.07
N ILE A 57 -0.13 -43.87 27.34
CA ILE A 57 0.28 -43.11 28.56
C ILE A 57 -0.25 -43.83 29.79
N VAL A 58 -1.50 -44.30 29.80
CA VAL A 58 -2.10 -44.98 30.94
C VAL A 58 -1.58 -46.41 31.06
N SER A 59 -1.34 -47.12 29.95
CA SER A 59 -0.70 -48.43 29.93
C SER A 59 0.78 -48.34 30.33
N ASN A 60 1.49 -47.31 29.88
CA ASN A 60 2.84 -47.05 30.32
C ASN A 60 2.89 -46.68 31.81
N LEU A 61 1.96 -45.83 32.33
CA LEU A 61 1.87 -45.53 33.77
C LEU A 61 1.56 -46.80 34.58
N LYS A 62 0.66 -47.70 34.14
CA LYS A 62 0.42 -48.98 34.77
C LYS A 62 1.61 -49.95 34.68
N GLN A 63 2.38 -49.92 33.60
CA GLN A 63 3.64 -50.66 33.49
C GLN A 63 4.76 -50.11 34.40
N TRP A 64 4.68 -48.84 34.80
CA TRP A 64 5.66 -48.20 35.69
C TRP A 64 5.42 -48.51 37.18
N THR A 65 4.27 -49.09 37.58
CA THR A 65 3.92 -49.47 38.93
C THR A 65 4.12 -50.95 39.24
N GLY A 66 4.63 -51.78 38.28
CA GLY A 66 4.87 -53.21 38.41
C GLY A 66 6.35 -53.55 38.72
N GLU A 67 6.59 -54.83 39.01
CA GLU A 67 7.95 -55.35 39.19
C GLU A 67 8.80 -55.12 37.95
N GLY A 68 9.88 -54.34 38.05
CA GLY A 68 10.71 -53.87 36.92
C GLY A 68 10.64 -52.36 36.65
N ALA A 69 9.87 -51.61 37.46
CA ALA A 69 9.76 -50.12 37.30
C ALA A 69 11.11 -49.44 37.45
N LEU A 70 11.99 -49.92 38.28
CA LEU A 70 13.34 -49.41 38.46
C LEU A 70 14.24 -49.63 37.27
N GLU A 71 14.15 -50.76 36.60
CA GLU A 71 14.95 -51.10 35.42
C GLU A 71 14.53 -50.21 34.24
N LYS A 72 13.23 -50.02 34.01
CA LYS A 72 12.70 -49.10 32.99
C LYS A 72 13.00 -47.64 33.28
N LEU A 73 12.99 -47.24 34.52
CA LEU A 73 13.44 -45.88 34.95
C LEU A 73 14.91 -45.64 34.57
N TRP A 74 15.79 -46.66 34.76
CA TRP A 74 17.18 -46.52 34.33
C TRP A 74 17.34 -46.43 32.81
N GLU A 75 16.52 -47.13 32.06
CA GLU A 75 16.51 -47.10 30.58
C GLU A 75 16.07 -45.74 30.01
N HIS A 76 15.07 -45.06 30.63
CA HIS A 76 14.58 -43.77 30.23
C HIS A 76 15.24 -42.56 30.92
N LEU A 77 16.05 -42.82 31.94
CA LEU A 77 16.75 -41.79 32.72
C LEU A 77 17.55 -40.80 31.84
N PRO A 78 18.31 -41.26 30.83
CA PRO A 78 19.03 -40.35 29.95
C PRO A 78 18.08 -39.41 29.15
N SER A 79 16.96 -39.90 28.66
CA SER A 79 15.96 -39.13 27.90
C SER A 79 15.29 -38.09 28.81
N ILE A 80 14.99 -38.44 30.06
CA ILE A 80 14.41 -37.51 31.04
C ILE A 80 15.42 -36.41 31.39
N ILE A 81 16.70 -36.78 31.62
CA ILE A 81 17.76 -35.80 31.91
C ILE A 81 17.91 -34.83 30.72
N ILE A 82 17.93 -35.34 29.47
CA ILE A 82 18.03 -34.51 28.26
C ILE A 82 16.82 -33.58 28.17
N ALA A 83 15.60 -34.06 28.41
CA ALA A 83 14.38 -33.25 28.36
C ALA A 83 14.41 -32.11 29.39
N VAL A 84 14.82 -32.42 30.64
CA VAL A 84 14.95 -31.41 31.70
C VAL A 84 16.05 -30.41 31.38
N LEU A 85 17.20 -30.85 30.89
CA LEU A 85 18.27 -29.95 30.44
C LEU A 85 17.81 -29.06 29.32
N THR A 86 17.08 -29.59 28.33
CA THR A 86 16.50 -28.82 27.21
C THR A 86 15.55 -27.75 27.71
N LEU A 87 14.66 -28.07 28.66
CA LEU A 87 13.74 -27.09 29.26
C LEU A 87 14.49 -26.00 30.01
N VAL A 88 15.47 -26.36 30.86
CA VAL A 88 16.25 -25.40 31.66
C VAL A 88 17.07 -24.48 30.74
N LEU A 89 17.83 -25.05 29.79
CA LEU A 89 18.63 -24.30 28.85
C LEU A 89 17.76 -23.44 27.95
N GLY A 90 16.64 -23.98 27.45
CA GLY A 90 15.67 -23.26 26.63
C GLY A 90 15.03 -22.07 27.37
N PHE A 91 14.69 -22.22 28.65
CA PHE A 91 14.18 -21.13 29.48
C PHE A 91 15.21 -20.02 29.68
N ILE A 92 16.47 -20.39 29.92
CA ILE A 92 17.58 -19.44 30.04
C ILE A 92 17.78 -18.71 28.71
N LEU A 93 17.79 -19.45 27.60
CA LEU A 93 17.93 -18.91 26.26
C LEU A 93 16.76 -17.96 25.91
N ALA A 94 15.52 -18.36 26.19
CA ALA A 94 14.35 -17.53 25.98
C ALA A 94 14.45 -16.19 26.72
N LYS A 95 14.87 -16.23 27.99
CA LYS A 95 15.10 -15.00 28.78
C LYS A 95 16.25 -14.16 28.24
N ALA A 96 17.35 -14.78 27.82
CA ALA A 96 18.51 -14.07 27.29
C ALA A 96 18.18 -13.36 25.98
N VAL A 97 17.56 -14.07 25.03
CA VAL A 97 17.16 -13.51 23.73
C VAL A 97 16.13 -12.39 23.92
N ALA A 98 15.08 -12.62 24.73
CA ALA A 98 14.08 -11.61 25.00
C ALA A 98 14.69 -10.33 25.60
N LYS A 99 15.60 -10.47 26.58
CA LYS A 99 16.32 -9.33 27.17
C LYS A 99 17.17 -8.58 26.13
N LEU A 100 17.84 -9.31 25.23
CA LEU A 100 18.67 -8.71 24.20
C LEU A 100 17.82 -7.86 23.26
N VAL A 101 16.68 -8.38 22.80
CA VAL A 101 15.72 -7.68 21.92
C VAL A 101 15.18 -6.43 22.64
N VAL A 102 14.70 -6.58 23.88
CA VAL A 102 14.17 -5.46 24.69
C VAL A 102 15.24 -4.39 24.92
N LYS A 103 16.50 -4.79 25.19
CA LYS A 103 17.61 -3.84 25.37
C LYS A 103 17.84 -3.00 24.11
N GLY A 104 17.75 -3.61 22.91
CA GLY A 104 17.86 -2.91 21.63
C GLY A 104 16.72 -1.92 21.41
N MET A 105 15.48 -2.33 21.71
CA MET A 105 14.29 -1.50 21.57
C MET A 105 14.29 -0.32 22.55
N ARG A 106 14.65 -0.56 23.79
CA ARG A 106 14.76 0.49 24.83
C ARG A 106 15.79 1.55 24.47
N LYS A 107 16.94 1.16 23.89
CA LYS A 107 17.96 2.12 23.43
C LYS A 107 17.46 3.04 22.32
N ARG A 108 16.46 2.62 21.56
CA ARG A 108 15.82 3.41 20.49
C ARG A 108 14.64 4.25 20.96
N GLY A 109 14.37 4.32 22.28
CA GLY A 109 13.29 5.13 22.85
C GLY A 109 11.88 4.60 22.55
N MET A 110 11.72 3.31 22.26
CA MET A 110 10.39 2.73 21.96
C MET A 110 9.52 2.69 23.22
N ASP A 111 8.19 2.79 23.01
CA ASP A 111 7.20 2.76 24.08
C ASP A 111 7.31 1.47 24.94
N PRO A 112 7.18 1.58 26.28
CA PRO A 112 7.20 0.44 27.18
C PRO A 112 6.20 -0.66 26.86
N SER A 113 5.05 -0.32 26.33
CA SER A 113 4.00 -1.29 25.95
C SER A 113 4.44 -2.15 24.77
N VAL A 114 5.13 -1.55 23.79
CA VAL A 114 5.61 -2.24 22.59
C VAL A 114 6.70 -3.25 22.92
N TYR A 115 7.73 -2.85 23.68
CA TYR A 115 8.81 -3.79 23.98
C TYR A 115 8.39 -4.91 24.94
N ARG A 116 7.41 -4.68 25.85
CA ARG A 116 6.84 -5.75 26.69
C ARG A 116 6.05 -6.76 25.85
N PHE A 117 5.29 -6.27 24.89
CA PHE A 117 4.54 -7.13 23.97
C PHE A 117 5.49 -8.01 23.15
N VAL A 118 6.51 -7.42 22.54
CA VAL A 118 7.54 -8.15 21.77
C VAL A 118 8.30 -9.14 22.67
N GLU A 119 8.64 -8.75 23.90
CA GLU A 119 9.25 -9.65 24.89
C GLU A 119 8.42 -10.91 25.13
N THR A 120 7.11 -10.72 25.29
CA THR A 120 6.18 -11.84 25.53
C THR A 120 6.12 -12.77 24.31
N ILE A 121 5.96 -12.20 23.10
CA ILE A 121 5.92 -12.99 21.86
C ILE A 121 7.22 -13.81 21.69
N VAL A 122 8.38 -13.16 21.82
CA VAL A 122 9.68 -13.84 21.68
C VAL A 122 9.83 -14.98 22.68
N LYS A 123 9.45 -14.75 23.96
CA LYS A 123 9.49 -15.80 24.98
C LYS A 123 8.56 -16.97 24.65
N VAL A 124 7.32 -16.67 24.24
CA VAL A 124 6.34 -17.72 23.90
C VAL A 124 6.83 -18.54 22.69
N MET A 125 7.31 -17.89 21.62
CA MET A 125 7.81 -18.60 20.45
C MET A 125 8.97 -19.55 20.77
N ILE A 126 9.96 -19.06 21.54
CA ILE A 126 11.11 -19.90 21.93
C ILE A 126 10.63 -21.03 22.86
N MET A 127 9.72 -20.73 23.81
CA MET A 127 9.22 -21.73 24.76
C MET A 127 8.43 -22.84 24.04
N VAL A 128 7.64 -22.53 23.02
CA VAL A 128 6.93 -23.54 22.21
C VAL A 128 7.94 -24.51 21.58
N VAL A 129 8.99 -23.99 20.95
CA VAL A 129 10.03 -24.82 20.32
C VAL A 129 10.75 -25.68 21.40
N VAL A 130 11.07 -25.11 22.55
CA VAL A 130 11.74 -25.79 23.64
C VAL A 130 10.88 -26.93 24.21
N VAL A 131 9.59 -26.69 24.43
CA VAL A 131 8.65 -27.71 24.93
C VAL A 131 8.50 -28.86 23.92
N ILE A 132 8.35 -28.56 22.61
CA ILE A 132 8.27 -29.58 21.57
C ILE A 132 9.56 -30.42 21.56
N SER A 133 10.73 -29.78 21.63
CA SER A 133 12.01 -30.47 21.65
C SER A 133 12.15 -31.37 22.89
N ALA A 134 11.69 -30.91 24.04
CA ALA A 134 11.70 -31.73 25.28
C ALA A 134 10.76 -32.94 25.18
N LEU A 135 9.54 -32.74 24.61
CA LEU A 135 8.61 -33.86 24.38
C LEU A 135 9.16 -34.88 23.38
N SER A 136 9.83 -34.40 22.32
CA SER A 136 10.52 -35.27 21.35
C SER A 136 11.62 -36.12 22.04
N SER A 137 12.38 -35.53 22.97
CA SER A 137 13.43 -36.26 23.72
C SER A 137 12.87 -37.36 24.59
N LEU A 138 11.61 -37.25 25.02
CA LEU A 138 10.89 -38.27 25.79
C LEU A 138 10.25 -39.36 24.89
N GLY A 139 10.45 -39.30 23.56
CA GLY A 139 9.88 -40.29 22.65
C GLY A 139 8.39 -40.02 22.31
N VAL A 140 7.84 -38.88 22.68
CA VAL A 140 6.46 -38.50 22.35
C VAL A 140 6.40 -38.17 20.87
N ASN A 141 5.39 -38.72 20.17
CA ASN A 141 5.14 -38.38 18.76
C ASN A 141 4.64 -36.93 18.65
N ILE A 142 5.52 -36.05 18.17
CA ILE A 142 5.25 -34.61 18.03
C ILE A 142 4.62 -34.23 16.71
N SER A 143 4.37 -35.19 15.79
CA SER A 143 3.87 -34.89 14.43
C SER A 143 2.54 -34.14 14.45
N SER A 144 1.59 -34.57 15.31
CA SER A 144 0.29 -33.89 15.47
C SER A 144 0.43 -32.47 16.03
N PHE A 145 1.36 -32.25 16.96
CA PHE A 145 1.64 -30.91 17.50
C PHE A 145 2.25 -29.98 16.45
N ILE A 146 3.16 -30.51 15.61
CA ILE A 146 3.74 -29.75 14.51
C ILE A 146 2.67 -29.41 13.48
N ALA A 147 1.79 -30.34 13.11
CA ALA A 147 0.69 -30.10 12.19
C ALA A 147 -0.27 -29.01 12.71
N ALA A 148 -0.65 -29.10 14.00
CA ALA A 148 -1.50 -28.09 14.63
C ALA A 148 -0.82 -26.70 14.66
N LEU A 149 0.46 -26.62 15.03
CA LEU A 149 1.23 -25.37 15.01
C LEU A 149 1.37 -24.80 13.60
N ALA A 150 1.55 -25.65 12.58
CA ALA A 150 1.59 -25.22 11.20
C ALA A 150 0.25 -24.60 10.77
N SER A 151 -0.87 -25.21 11.14
CA SER A 151 -2.22 -24.69 10.86
C SER A 151 -2.44 -23.31 11.53
N VAL A 152 -2.07 -23.18 12.81
CA VAL A 152 -2.12 -21.90 13.54
C VAL A 152 -1.18 -20.88 12.88
N GLY A 153 0.01 -21.29 12.46
CA GLY A 153 0.96 -20.43 11.75
C GLY A 153 0.42 -19.88 10.44
N VAL A 154 -0.28 -20.72 9.66
CA VAL A 154 -0.96 -20.28 8.42
C VAL A 154 -2.06 -19.29 8.75
N ALA A 155 -2.91 -19.54 9.75
CA ALA A 155 -3.98 -18.63 10.14
C ALA A 155 -3.45 -17.26 10.58
N ILE A 156 -2.40 -17.25 11.40
CA ILE A 156 -1.72 -16.00 11.81
C ILE A 156 -1.10 -15.29 10.59
N GLY A 157 -0.44 -16.05 9.69
CA GLY A 157 0.17 -15.53 8.47
C GLY A 157 -0.84 -14.83 7.56
N LEU A 158 -2.01 -15.43 7.35
CA LEU A 158 -3.11 -14.82 6.60
C LEU A 158 -3.66 -13.57 7.30
N GLY A 159 -3.82 -13.61 8.64
CA GLY A 159 -4.24 -12.44 9.42
C GLY A 159 -3.25 -11.27 9.36
N LEU A 160 -1.96 -11.54 9.22
CA LEU A 160 -0.90 -10.52 9.13
C LEU A 160 -0.52 -10.15 7.70
N GLN A 161 -1.10 -10.78 6.68
CA GLN A 161 -0.74 -10.62 5.26
C GLN A 161 -0.65 -9.15 4.84
N ASN A 162 -1.66 -8.35 5.19
CA ASN A 162 -1.70 -6.92 4.83
C ASN A 162 -0.56 -6.13 5.51
N SER A 163 -0.24 -6.43 6.75
CA SER A 163 0.85 -5.76 7.49
C SER A 163 2.21 -6.10 6.88
N VAL A 164 2.42 -7.37 6.53
CA VAL A 164 3.65 -7.84 5.86
C VAL A 164 3.77 -7.21 4.47
N SER A 165 2.67 -7.12 3.73
CA SER A 165 2.63 -6.45 2.42
C SER A 165 3.03 -4.97 2.53
N GLN A 166 2.49 -4.23 3.51
CA GLN A 166 2.85 -2.83 3.74
C GLN A 166 4.33 -2.67 4.10
N PHE A 167 4.86 -3.56 4.95
CA PHE A 167 6.27 -3.57 5.32
C PHE A 167 7.18 -3.83 4.12
N ALA A 168 6.88 -4.86 3.32
CA ALA A 168 7.62 -5.19 2.10
C ALA A 168 7.60 -4.03 1.09
N SER A 169 6.42 -3.43 0.89
CA SER A 169 6.22 -2.25 0.04
C SER A 169 7.03 -1.05 0.53
N GLY A 170 7.07 -0.81 1.85
CA GLY A 170 7.88 0.27 2.43
C GLY A 170 9.38 0.08 2.17
N ILE A 171 9.88 -1.14 2.34
CA ILE A 171 11.26 -1.48 1.99
C ILE A 171 11.51 -1.23 0.50
N MET A 172 10.58 -1.66 -0.38
CA MET A 172 10.69 -1.47 -1.83
C MET A 172 10.75 0.01 -2.22
N ILE A 173 9.92 0.86 -1.60
CA ILE A 173 9.95 2.32 -1.82
C ILE A 173 11.29 2.92 -1.39
N ILE A 174 11.80 2.54 -0.20
CA ILE A 174 13.07 3.05 0.34
C ILE A 174 14.27 2.64 -0.53
N PHE A 175 14.26 1.42 -1.07
CA PHE A 175 15.34 0.89 -1.91
C PHE A 175 15.29 1.44 -3.33
N ASN A 176 14.16 1.32 -4.01
CA ASN A 176 14.01 1.70 -5.43
C ASN A 176 13.84 3.21 -5.61
N LYS A 177 13.40 3.93 -4.57
CA LYS A 177 13.21 5.38 -4.56
C LYS A 177 12.43 5.91 -5.78
N PRO A 178 11.22 5.40 -6.06
CA PRO A 178 10.39 5.92 -7.15
C PRO A 178 10.05 7.41 -6.94
N PHE A 179 10.13 7.87 -5.72
CA PHE A 179 10.07 9.26 -5.28
C PHE A 179 10.92 9.47 -4.04
N LYS A 180 11.24 10.73 -3.74
CA LYS A 180 12.00 11.16 -2.57
C LYS A 180 11.16 12.09 -1.70
N LYS A 181 11.62 12.34 -0.47
CA LYS A 181 11.05 13.40 0.38
C LYS A 181 11.19 14.74 -0.33
N GLY A 182 10.11 15.49 -0.42
CA GLY A 182 9.99 16.78 -1.11
C GLY A 182 9.37 16.67 -2.50
N ASP A 183 9.40 15.51 -3.18
CA ASP A 183 8.79 15.34 -4.49
C ASP A 183 7.29 15.56 -4.43
N PHE A 184 6.72 16.19 -5.45
CA PHE A 184 5.28 16.27 -5.65
C PHE A 184 4.82 15.09 -6.50
N VAL A 185 3.96 14.28 -5.93
CA VAL A 185 3.51 13.02 -6.55
C VAL A 185 1.99 12.94 -6.59
N GLU A 186 1.49 12.18 -7.56
CA GLU A 186 0.10 11.77 -7.60
C GLU A 186 0.01 10.25 -7.61
N ILE A 187 -0.80 9.71 -6.69
CA ILE A 187 -0.97 8.28 -6.50
C ILE A 187 -2.46 8.02 -6.31
N LYS A 188 -3.07 7.22 -7.20
CA LYS A 188 -4.50 6.86 -7.10
C LYS A 188 -5.43 8.10 -7.05
N GLY A 189 -5.07 9.16 -7.80
CA GLY A 189 -5.85 10.39 -7.85
C GLY A 189 -5.67 11.32 -6.63
N VAL A 190 -4.74 10.99 -5.73
CA VAL A 190 -4.37 11.83 -4.59
C VAL A 190 -3.02 12.46 -4.87
N SER A 191 -2.97 13.80 -4.90
CA SER A 191 -1.74 14.56 -5.16
C SER A 191 -1.22 15.24 -3.90
N GLY A 192 0.11 15.29 -3.76
CA GLY A 192 0.75 15.98 -2.64
C GLY A 192 2.27 15.86 -2.63
N SER A 193 2.91 16.70 -1.83
CA SER A 193 4.35 16.61 -1.61
C SER A 193 4.68 15.54 -0.57
N VAL A 194 5.67 14.70 -0.85
CA VAL A 194 6.14 13.64 0.06
C VAL A 194 6.80 14.27 1.29
N SER A 195 6.15 14.18 2.44
CA SER A 195 6.66 14.70 3.70
C SER A 195 7.55 13.69 4.42
N GLU A 196 7.08 12.45 4.54
CA GLU A 196 7.76 11.39 5.27
C GLU A 196 7.53 10.05 4.58
N ILE A 197 8.56 9.21 4.54
CA ILE A 197 8.47 7.82 4.08
C ILE A 197 8.78 6.94 5.29
N ASN A 198 7.76 6.27 5.81
CA ASN A 198 7.87 5.33 6.93
C ASN A 198 7.79 3.89 6.42
N ILE A 199 8.10 2.95 7.27
CA ILE A 199 8.20 1.54 6.90
C ILE A 199 6.85 0.92 6.47
N MET A 200 5.72 1.42 7.00
CA MET A 200 4.38 0.89 6.72
C MET A 200 3.49 1.88 5.94
N TYR A 201 3.81 3.16 5.99
CA TYR A 201 3.03 4.22 5.33
C TYR A 201 3.92 5.37 4.89
N THR A 202 3.47 6.08 3.88
CA THR A 202 4.05 7.34 3.40
C THR A 202 3.09 8.48 3.69
N VAL A 203 3.62 9.63 4.06
CA VAL A 203 2.84 10.83 4.36
C VAL A 203 3.01 11.83 3.23
N LEU A 204 1.90 12.26 2.65
CA LEU A 204 1.83 13.34 1.68
C LEU A 204 1.21 14.58 2.32
N LEU A 205 1.64 15.76 1.88
CA LEU A 205 1.00 17.04 2.17
C LEU A 205 0.35 17.55 0.90
N SER A 206 -0.96 17.74 0.91
CA SER A 206 -1.68 18.35 -0.20
C SER A 206 -1.33 19.82 -0.35
N PRO A 207 -1.60 20.47 -1.53
CA PRO A 207 -1.33 21.89 -1.73
C PRO A 207 -2.04 22.81 -0.72
N ASP A 208 -3.18 22.39 -0.18
CA ASP A 208 -3.93 23.06 0.87
C ASP A 208 -3.52 22.63 2.30
N ASN A 209 -2.31 22.04 2.42
CA ASN A 209 -1.65 21.66 3.69
C ASN A 209 -2.39 20.58 4.51
N LYS A 210 -3.14 19.70 3.87
CA LYS A 210 -3.72 18.52 4.53
C LYS A 210 -2.70 17.39 4.58
N ARG A 211 -2.61 16.73 5.73
CA ARG A 211 -1.77 15.54 5.91
C ARG A 211 -2.53 14.29 5.44
N ILE A 212 -2.00 13.62 4.44
CA ILE A 212 -2.55 12.40 3.85
C ILE A 212 -1.62 11.25 4.18
N ILE A 213 -2.14 10.22 4.85
CA ILE A 213 -1.38 9.02 5.22
C ILE A 213 -1.79 7.90 4.29
N MET A 214 -0.86 7.43 3.48
CA MET A 214 -1.09 6.36 2.52
C MET A 214 -0.34 5.08 2.93
N PRO A 215 -1.02 3.93 3.05
CA PRO A 215 -0.37 2.64 3.22
C PRO A 215 0.60 2.36 2.08
N ASN A 216 1.80 1.85 2.39
CA ASN A 216 2.82 1.64 1.34
C ASN A 216 2.40 0.58 0.31
N SER A 217 1.58 -0.40 0.69
CA SER A 217 1.03 -1.39 -0.24
C SER A 217 0.12 -0.76 -1.30
N ASP A 218 -0.65 0.28 -0.92
CA ASP A 218 -1.51 1.01 -1.87
C ASP A 218 -0.67 1.80 -2.88
N ILE A 219 0.47 2.33 -2.45
CA ILE A 219 1.39 3.06 -3.31
C ILE A 219 2.02 2.12 -4.34
N THR A 220 2.58 1.00 -3.89
CA THR A 220 3.32 0.07 -4.77
C THR A 220 2.42 -0.75 -5.70
N SER A 221 1.14 -0.90 -5.37
CA SER A 221 0.15 -1.59 -6.23
C SER A 221 -0.49 -0.70 -7.27
N ASN A 222 -0.23 0.61 -7.27
CA ASN A 222 -0.78 1.56 -8.22
C ASN A 222 0.33 2.25 -9.02
N HIS A 223 -0.05 2.92 -10.12
CA HIS A 223 0.88 3.80 -10.81
C HIS A 223 1.17 5.04 -9.97
N ILE A 224 2.39 5.52 -10.09
CA ILE A 224 2.90 6.71 -9.41
C ILE A 224 3.26 7.72 -10.48
N ILE A 225 2.66 8.91 -10.44
CA ILE A 225 3.07 10.04 -11.27
C ILE A 225 3.95 10.91 -10.38
N ASN A 226 5.23 11.00 -10.70
CA ASN A 226 6.16 11.88 -10.01
C ASN A 226 6.42 13.10 -10.87
N TYR A 227 5.89 14.25 -10.46
CA TYR A 227 6.02 15.51 -11.18
C TYR A 227 7.37 16.19 -10.95
N SER A 228 8.11 15.78 -9.92
CA SER A 228 9.40 16.39 -9.53
C SER A 228 10.62 15.55 -9.93
N ALA A 229 10.42 14.35 -10.51
CA ALA A 229 11.53 13.46 -10.86
C ALA A 229 12.36 14.00 -12.01
N GLU A 230 11.71 14.64 -12.98
CA GLU A 230 12.35 15.20 -14.16
C GLU A 230 12.56 16.70 -13.99
N GLU A 231 13.68 17.22 -14.46
CA GLU A 231 14.05 18.63 -14.34
C GLU A 231 13.15 19.52 -15.20
N ASN A 232 12.80 19.05 -16.40
CA ASN A 232 11.98 19.78 -17.35
C ASN A 232 10.56 19.24 -17.40
N ARG A 233 9.60 20.16 -17.46
CA ARG A 233 8.18 19.82 -17.55
C ARG A 233 7.54 20.56 -18.71
N ARG A 234 6.67 19.86 -19.46
CA ARG A 234 5.89 20.46 -20.51
C ARG A 234 4.65 21.13 -19.96
N CYS A 235 4.47 22.38 -20.32
CA CYS A 235 3.26 23.17 -20.05
C CYS A 235 2.37 23.16 -21.29
N ASP A 236 1.20 22.59 -21.19
CA ASP A 236 0.19 22.53 -22.24
C ASP A 236 -0.94 23.49 -21.88
N LEU A 237 -1.18 24.53 -22.72
CA LEU A 237 -2.21 25.54 -22.53
C LEU A 237 -3.13 25.56 -23.73
N THR A 238 -4.41 25.73 -23.47
CA THR A 238 -5.42 25.72 -24.53
C THR A 238 -6.19 27.05 -24.55
N PHE A 239 -6.30 27.64 -25.71
CA PHE A 239 -6.99 28.91 -25.98
C PHE A 239 -8.01 28.73 -27.08
N SER A 240 -9.16 29.39 -26.98
CA SER A 240 -10.20 29.37 -27.97
C SER A 240 -10.24 30.70 -28.70
N ILE A 241 -10.30 30.66 -30.04
CA ILE A 241 -10.47 31.85 -30.87
C ILE A 241 -11.72 31.71 -31.73
N SER A 242 -12.26 32.84 -32.24
CA SER A 242 -13.41 32.81 -33.13
C SER A 242 -13.05 32.21 -34.50
N TYR A 243 -14.04 31.62 -35.17
CA TYR A 243 -13.90 31.16 -36.56
C TYR A 243 -13.62 32.31 -37.54
N ALA A 244 -13.94 33.54 -37.15
CA ALA A 244 -13.68 34.74 -37.97
C ALA A 244 -12.23 35.25 -37.82
N ASP A 245 -11.48 34.78 -36.83
CA ASP A 245 -10.12 35.25 -36.53
C ASP A 245 -9.08 34.55 -37.42
N ASP A 246 -7.98 35.25 -37.67
CA ASP A 246 -6.83 34.68 -38.38
C ASP A 246 -6.01 33.80 -37.45
N ILE A 247 -6.02 32.49 -37.75
CA ILE A 247 -5.28 31.47 -36.99
C ILE A 247 -3.78 31.75 -36.98
N SER A 248 -3.20 32.22 -38.08
CA SER A 248 -1.77 32.51 -38.20
C SER A 248 -1.36 33.68 -37.32
N LYS A 249 -2.19 34.73 -37.29
CA LYS A 249 -2.05 35.89 -36.44
C LYS A 249 -2.15 35.47 -34.96
N ALA A 250 -3.15 34.70 -34.59
CA ALA A 250 -3.33 34.21 -33.23
C ALA A 250 -2.11 33.38 -32.74
N LYS A 251 -1.63 32.46 -33.57
CA LYS A 251 -0.43 31.67 -33.29
C LYS A 251 0.81 32.53 -33.05
N SER A 252 1.02 33.53 -33.89
CA SER A 252 2.17 34.44 -33.77
C SER A 252 2.12 35.26 -32.50
N ILE A 253 0.94 35.70 -32.07
CA ILE A 253 0.71 36.41 -30.82
C ILE A 253 1.08 35.51 -29.63
N VAL A 254 0.57 34.27 -29.61
CA VAL A 254 0.89 33.31 -28.52
C VAL A 254 2.40 33.08 -28.44
N LEU A 255 3.05 32.82 -29.58
CA LEU A 255 4.52 32.59 -29.60
C LEU A 255 5.29 33.85 -29.16
N SER A 256 4.81 35.06 -29.48
CA SER A 256 5.47 36.30 -29.03
C SER A 256 5.39 36.45 -27.50
N GLN A 257 4.30 36.03 -26.86
CA GLN A 257 4.18 36.07 -25.41
C GLN A 257 5.08 35.02 -24.75
N VAL A 258 5.21 33.84 -25.34
CA VAL A 258 6.13 32.80 -24.88
C VAL A 258 7.59 33.30 -24.92
N ALA A 259 7.98 33.97 -26.02
CA ALA A 259 9.34 34.49 -26.21
C ALA A 259 9.72 35.61 -25.19
N GLN A 260 8.75 36.24 -24.53
CA GLN A 260 8.99 37.23 -23.47
C GLN A 260 9.33 36.60 -22.11
N LEU A 261 9.07 35.30 -21.93
CA LEU A 261 9.33 34.60 -20.68
C LEU A 261 10.67 33.87 -20.73
N GLU A 262 11.68 34.40 -20.06
CA GLU A 262 13.00 33.79 -19.96
C GLU A 262 12.99 32.40 -19.28
N THR A 263 11.92 32.09 -18.55
CA THR A 263 11.74 30.80 -17.86
C THR A 263 11.27 29.67 -18.76
N VAL A 264 10.87 29.98 -20.01
CA VAL A 264 10.53 28.98 -21.02
C VAL A 264 11.77 28.54 -21.77
N LEU A 265 11.93 27.23 -21.96
CA LEU A 265 13.06 26.64 -22.66
C LEU A 265 12.86 26.79 -24.19
N ASN A 266 13.97 27.06 -24.88
CA ASN A 266 13.98 27.16 -26.35
C ASN A 266 14.16 25.77 -27.02
N ASP A 267 14.59 24.78 -26.29
CA ASP A 267 14.75 23.40 -26.74
C ASP A 267 14.09 22.45 -25.74
N PRO A 268 13.05 21.73 -26.15
CA PRO A 268 12.33 21.79 -27.44
C PRO A 268 11.61 23.11 -27.70
N GLU A 269 11.61 23.54 -28.97
CA GLU A 269 10.98 24.80 -29.39
C GLU A 269 9.48 24.84 -29.05
N PRO A 270 8.97 25.95 -28.50
CA PRO A 270 7.55 26.13 -28.24
C PRO A 270 6.71 26.05 -29.54
N VAL A 271 5.59 25.35 -29.49
CA VAL A 271 4.74 25.15 -30.65
C VAL A 271 3.27 25.45 -30.36
N VAL A 272 2.59 26.10 -31.31
CA VAL A 272 1.14 26.35 -31.25
C VAL A 272 0.43 25.61 -32.38
N LEU A 273 -0.46 24.72 -31.98
CA LEU A 273 -1.19 23.84 -32.91
C LEU A 273 -2.70 24.11 -32.82
N VAL A 274 -3.42 23.89 -33.91
CA VAL A 274 -4.88 23.76 -33.83
C VAL A 274 -5.18 22.37 -33.32
N SER A 275 -5.81 22.28 -32.16
CA SER A 275 -6.10 20.99 -31.51
C SER A 275 -7.51 20.50 -31.76
N ALA A 276 -8.48 21.40 -31.92
CA ALA A 276 -9.87 21.07 -32.23
C ALA A 276 -10.61 22.20 -32.95
N GLN A 277 -11.68 21.84 -33.64
CA GLN A 277 -12.70 22.74 -34.12
C GLN A 277 -13.97 22.45 -33.34
N GLU A 278 -14.26 23.33 -32.38
CA GLU A 278 -15.40 23.20 -31.48
C GLU A 278 -16.67 23.81 -32.09
N ALA A 279 -17.83 23.63 -31.44
CA ALA A 279 -19.09 24.14 -31.91
C ALA A 279 -19.12 25.67 -32.15
N SER A 280 -18.35 26.44 -31.38
CA SER A 280 -18.35 27.90 -31.41
C SER A 280 -16.95 28.53 -31.48
N SER A 281 -15.90 27.73 -31.54
CA SER A 281 -14.51 28.21 -31.48
C SER A 281 -13.53 27.28 -32.18
N VAL A 282 -12.39 27.83 -32.59
CA VAL A 282 -11.20 27.08 -32.99
C VAL A 282 -10.27 27.01 -31.77
N GLN A 283 -9.91 25.81 -31.36
CA GLN A 283 -9.05 25.58 -30.21
C GLN A 283 -7.58 25.54 -30.63
N LEU A 284 -6.76 26.38 -29.99
CA LEU A 284 -5.31 26.40 -30.13
C LEU A 284 -4.67 25.80 -28.90
N THR A 285 -3.71 24.89 -29.06
CA THR A 285 -2.93 24.36 -27.96
C THR A 285 -1.48 24.80 -28.09
N LEU A 286 -1.01 25.56 -27.12
CA LEU A 286 0.40 25.86 -26.90
C LEU A 286 1.05 24.72 -26.13
N ARG A 287 2.21 24.29 -26.60
CA ARG A 287 3.11 23.37 -25.87
C ARG A 287 4.47 24.04 -25.73
N CYS A 288 4.88 24.27 -24.51
CA CYS A 288 6.20 24.80 -24.20
C CYS A 288 6.83 24.02 -23.03
N TRP A 289 8.14 24.08 -22.91
CA TRP A 289 8.87 23.42 -21.86
C TRP A 289 9.46 24.45 -20.91
N CYS A 290 9.49 24.12 -19.63
CA CYS A 290 10.12 24.96 -18.59
C CYS A 290 10.75 24.05 -17.53
N LEU A 291 11.59 24.63 -16.66
CA LEU A 291 12.03 23.95 -15.47
C LEU A 291 10.81 23.66 -14.57
N ASN A 292 10.82 22.50 -13.93
CA ASN A 292 9.71 22.05 -13.10
C ASN A 292 9.34 23.07 -12.00
N ASP A 293 10.33 23.73 -11.40
CA ASP A 293 10.12 24.73 -10.36
C ASP A 293 9.37 25.97 -10.86
N ASN A 294 9.51 26.29 -12.15
CA ASN A 294 8.86 27.44 -12.77
C ASN A 294 7.50 27.13 -13.43
N TYR A 295 7.05 25.86 -13.33
CA TYR A 295 5.86 25.38 -14.06
C TYR A 295 4.62 26.24 -13.79
N TRP A 296 4.31 26.50 -12.55
CA TRP A 296 3.11 27.26 -12.20
C TRP A 296 3.21 28.74 -12.54
N ASP A 297 4.40 29.32 -12.42
CA ASP A 297 4.65 30.72 -12.79
C ASP A 297 4.49 30.90 -14.31
N VAL A 298 5.06 29.99 -15.09
CA VAL A 298 4.89 29.96 -16.56
C VAL A 298 3.42 29.76 -16.94
N TYR A 299 2.76 28.77 -16.30
CA TYR A 299 1.37 28.45 -16.56
C TYR A 299 0.43 29.66 -16.37
N PHE A 300 0.49 30.30 -15.21
CA PHE A 300 -0.40 31.42 -14.89
C PHE A 300 -0.04 32.67 -15.66
N SER A 301 1.25 32.99 -15.80
CA SER A 301 1.71 34.15 -16.60
C SER A 301 1.27 34.05 -18.05
N LEU A 302 1.41 32.89 -18.69
CA LEU A 302 0.97 32.69 -20.06
C LEU A 302 -0.56 32.76 -20.21
N GLN A 303 -1.31 32.24 -19.26
CA GLN A 303 -2.79 32.35 -19.27
C GLN A 303 -3.24 33.81 -19.27
N GLU A 304 -2.64 34.65 -18.44
CA GLU A 304 -2.97 36.07 -18.33
C GLU A 304 -2.46 36.85 -19.54
N ASN A 305 -1.17 36.75 -19.85
CA ASN A 305 -0.52 37.55 -20.90
C ASN A 305 -1.12 37.27 -22.27
N ILE A 306 -1.44 36.01 -22.60
CA ILE A 306 -2.05 35.66 -23.90
C ILE A 306 -3.45 36.24 -23.98
N LYS A 307 -4.24 36.22 -22.88
CA LYS A 307 -5.57 36.85 -22.90
C LYS A 307 -5.47 38.33 -23.16
N LEU A 308 -4.58 39.05 -22.50
CA LEU A 308 -4.35 40.48 -22.69
C LEU A 308 -3.88 40.78 -24.13
N ALA A 309 -2.93 39.98 -24.63
CA ALA A 309 -2.43 40.13 -26.00
C ALA A 309 -3.51 39.86 -27.07
N PHE A 310 -4.43 38.95 -26.85
CA PHE A 310 -5.55 38.69 -27.73
C PHE A 310 -6.49 39.91 -27.77
N ASP A 311 -6.81 40.51 -26.63
CA ASP A 311 -7.64 41.71 -26.55
C ASP A 311 -7.00 42.89 -27.27
N GLU A 312 -5.70 43.14 -27.06
CA GLU A 312 -4.96 44.22 -27.76
C GLU A 312 -4.90 44.06 -29.28
N ASN A 313 -4.90 42.81 -29.74
CA ASN A 313 -4.76 42.52 -31.16
C ASN A 313 -6.09 42.19 -31.85
N ASN A 314 -7.22 42.41 -31.17
CA ASN A 314 -8.55 42.11 -31.66
C ASN A 314 -8.75 40.63 -32.10
N ILE A 315 -8.18 39.69 -31.36
CA ILE A 315 -8.50 38.26 -31.40
C ILE A 315 -9.62 38.02 -30.41
N SER A 316 -10.72 37.46 -30.87
CA SER A 316 -11.93 37.25 -30.08
C SER A 316 -11.96 35.87 -29.45
N ILE A 317 -12.17 35.79 -28.12
CA ILE A 317 -12.52 34.56 -27.43
C ILE A 317 -14.06 34.47 -27.46
N PRO A 318 -14.65 33.61 -28.29
CA PRO A 318 -16.07 33.64 -28.52
C PRO A 318 -16.86 33.07 -27.35
N PHE A 319 -18.00 33.67 -27.05
CA PHE A 319 -19.04 33.03 -26.27
C PHE A 319 -19.69 31.90 -27.08
N ASN A 320 -20.46 31.05 -26.44
CA ASN A 320 -21.23 30.03 -27.12
C ASN A 320 -22.16 30.69 -28.16
N GLN A 321 -22.04 30.29 -29.41
CA GLN A 321 -22.87 30.76 -30.51
C GLN A 321 -24.09 29.86 -30.67
N LEU A 322 -25.25 30.44 -30.98
CA LEU A 322 -26.49 29.72 -31.24
C LEU A 322 -27.17 30.29 -32.52
N ASP A 323 -27.34 29.44 -33.50
CA ASP A 323 -28.15 29.78 -34.70
C ASP A 323 -29.62 29.58 -34.36
N VAL A 324 -30.39 30.66 -34.39
CA VAL A 324 -31.84 30.63 -34.14
C VAL A 324 -32.61 30.92 -35.41
N HIS A 325 -33.34 29.90 -35.89
CA HIS A 325 -34.30 30.07 -36.99
C HIS A 325 -35.67 30.44 -36.43
N VAL A 326 -36.06 31.70 -36.55
CA VAL A 326 -37.40 32.15 -36.17
C VAL A 326 -38.37 31.89 -37.32
N ILE A 327 -39.30 30.98 -37.13
CA ILE A 327 -40.41 30.72 -38.08
C ILE A 327 -41.59 31.56 -37.61
N ASN A 328 -41.94 32.59 -38.38
CA ASN A 328 -43.17 33.33 -38.19
C ASN A 328 -44.30 32.57 -38.89
N GLU A 329 -45.26 32.07 -38.15
CA GLU A 329 -46.51 31.48 -38.67
C GLU A 329 -47.49 32.59 -39.14
#